data_23bf07c39d98a87667f1b8009952aa0a
#
_entry.id   23bf07c39d98a87667f1b8009952aa0a
#
_cell.length_a   1.000
_cell.length_b   1.000
_cell.length_c   1.000
_cell.angle_alpha   90.00
_cell.angle_beta   90.00
_cell.angle_gamma   90.00
#
_symmetry.space_group_name_H-M   'P 1'
#
loop_
_entity.id
_entity.type
_entity.pdbx_description
1 polymer ?
#
loop_
_entity_poly.entity_id
_entity_poly.type
_entity_poly.pdbx_seq_one_letter_code
_entity_poly.pdbx_strand_id
1 'polypeptide(L)'
;SGALMAFFQTLRGLFGKPGGPVREPGAQESGPLTYGVEAAATVTSDTAMQVSAVWGAVRIISETIGSLPFDIYEVGPDGRKPAEFHPLRRLLTYKPNRYQTSVEFWESMALNLALSGNAYAVIQRVGNRITSLLPLSSSQVETSLLDDGSVVHVYTSGANVRVYASQNIWHIKLFGNGIVGLSPLSYARNSVGIAIAADNRVTKIHSNGAKPAGVLTIDAVLTKDQRTQIKTAFAELEEGNQDRLFVLEAGMQYQQVSMSPKDIELLDSRRFQIEDIGRFFGVPSILLNQTFGQSSLGSNVYEIISGFYKLNLRPYLEKIEESIRCWLLDPSEAEKYEAEFNFDSLLRADTLSRYEANGKAITTGQLTPNEARILEGRQSKPGGDQLMIQGATVPILQVLQGGSDGAQNTQP
;
A
#
# COMPACT_ATOMS: atom_id res chain seq x y z
N SER A 1 10.39 20.61 -22.59
CA SER A 1 11.29 21.33 -21.67
C SER A 1 11.19 22.86 -21.85
N GLY A 2 11.04 23.40 -23.07
CA GLY A 2 10.91 24.84 -23.32
C GLY A 2 9.58 25.48 -22.83
N ALA A 3 8.48 24.76 -22.96
CA ALA A 3 7.16 25.23 -22.50
C ALA A 3 7.09 25.30 -20.95
N LEU A 4 7.77 24.40 -20.24
CA LEU A 4 7.85 24.42 -18.78
C LEU A 4 8.65 25.62 -18.27
N MET A 5 9.78 25.95 -18.92
CA MET A 5 10.57 27.13 -18.58
C MET A 5 9.85 28.45 -18.86
N ALA A 6 9.14 28.57 -19.99
CA ALA A 6 8.33 29.75 -20.29
C ALA A 6 7.18 29.92 -19.32
N PHE A 7 6.56 28.82 -18.88
CA PHE A 7 5.50 28.80 -17.89
C PHE A 7 5.99 29.23 -16.49
N PHE A 8 7.15 28.76 -16.05
CA PHE A 8 7.77 29.23 -14.81
C PHE A 8 8.19 30.71 -14.86
N GLN A 9 8.56 31.23 -16.02
CA GLN A 9 8.81 32.67 -16.20
C GLN A 9 7.53 33.51 -16.07
N THR A 10 6.40 32.99 -16.54
CA THR A 10 5.10 33.66 -16.41
C THR A 10 4.58 33.62 -14.97
N LEU A 11 4.80 32.50 -14.24
CA LEU A 11 4.51 32.40 -12.81
C LEU A 11 5.37 33.34 -11.95
N ARG A 12 6.61 33.61 -12.35
CA ARG A 12 7.48 34.59 -11.67
C ARG A 12 6.87 36.00 -11.59
N GLY A 13 6.01 36.35 -12.52
CA GLY A 13 5.33 37.65 -12.55
C GLY A 13 4.06 37.69 -11.70
N LEU A 14 3.44 36.54 -11.41
CA LEU A 14 2.15 36.47 -10.71
C LEU A 14 2.26 36.07 -9.22
N PHE A 15 3.26 35.29 -8.83
CA PHE A 15 3.32 34.65 -7.50
C PHE A 15 4.70 34.77 -6.80
N GLY A 16 5.61 35.59 -7.26
CA GLY A 16 6.99 35.68 -6.76
C GLY A 16 7.91 34.60 -7.34
N LYS A 17 9.21 34.63 -7.04
CA LYS A 17 10.18 33.65 -7.52
C LYS A 17 9.86 32.29 -6.87
N PRO A 18 9.61 31.20 -7.65
CA PRO A 18 9.50 29.88 -7.05
C PRO A 18 10.82 29.52 -6.38
N GLY A 19 10.80 29.24 -5.11
CA GLY A 19 11.84 28.43 -4.48
C GLY A 19 11.96 27.14 -5.28
N GLY A 20 13.15 26.58 -5.42
CA GLY A 20 13.32 25.34 -6.19
C GLY A 20 12.34 24.25 -5.74
N PRO A 21 12.11 23.21 -6.56
CA PRO A 21 11.23 22.11 -6.20
C PRO A 21 11.63 21.54 -4.86
N VAL A 22 10.63 21.29 -3.99
CA VAL A 22 10.87 20.69 -2.68
C VAL A 22 11.33 19.25 -2.93
N ARG A 23 12.62 19.01 -2.71
CA ARG A 23 13.23 17.70 -2.89
C ARG A 23 13.00 16.85 -1.65
N GLU A 24 12.73 15.57 -1.86
CA GLU A 24 12.74 14.60 -0.78
C GLU A 24 14.11 14.60 -0.09
N PRO A 25 14.20 14.62 1.26
CA PRO A 25 15.47 14.50 1.96
C PRO A 25 16.13 13.16 1.63
N GLY A 26 17.30 13.19 1.01
CA GLY A 26 18.03 11.99 0.59
C GLY A 26 17.71 11.49 -0.83
N ALA A 27 16.85 12.16 -1.58
CA ALA A 27 16.74 11.92 -3.02
C ALA A 27 18.06 12.31 -3.68
N GLN A 28 18.88 11.30 -4.00
CA GLN A 28 20.04 11.51 -4.86
C GLN A 28 19.54 12.05 -6.20
N GLU A 29 20.31 12.95 -6.79
CA GLU A 29 20.02 13.46 -8.13
C GLU A 29 19.68 12.29 -9.05
N SER A 30 18.51 12.35 -9.68
CA SER A 30 18.02 11.34 -10.61
C SER A 30 18.74 11.39 -11.95
N GLY A 31 20.08 11.37 -11.90
CA GLY A 31 20.90 10.94 -13.01
C GLY A 31 20.82 9.41 -13.07
N PRO A 32 20.84 8.80 -14.27
CA PRO A 32 20.96 7.36 -14.36
C PRO A 32 22.26 6.96 -13.66
N LEU A 33 22.16 6.24 -12.53
CA LEU A 33 23.32 5.58 -11.93
C LEU A 33 23.75 4.49 -12.90
N THR A 34 24.63 4.85 -13.82
CA THR A 34 25.37 3.91 -14.67
C THR A 34 26.42 3.19 -13.81
N TYR A 35 25.98 2.20 -13.06
CA TYR A 35 26.87 1.12 -12.70
C TYR A 35 26.95 0.22 -13.93
N GLY A 36 28.18 -0.07 -14.38
CA GLY A 36 28.53 -0.82 -15.60
C GLY A 36 27.99 -2.25 -15.74
N VAL A 37 26.68 -2.38 -15.63
CA VAL A 37 25.86 -3.53 -16.01
C VAL A 37 24.84 -2.97 -16.97
N GLU A 38 24.65 -3.61 -18.12
CA GLU A 38 23.69 -3.29 -19.18
C GLU A 38 22.45 -2.55 -18.68
N ALA A 39 22.17 -1.37 -19.25
CA ALA A 39 21.18 -0.36 -18.90
C ALA A 39 20.16 -0.81 -17.83
N ALA A 40 20.38 -0.40 -16.59
CA ALA A 40 19.44 -0.66 -15.51
C ALA A 40 18.06 -0.18 -15.98
N ALA A 41 17.08 -1.09 -16.00
CA ALA A 41 15.73 -0.78 -16.44
C ALA A 41 15.24 0.44 -15.65
N THR A 42 14.75 1.46 -16.37
CA THR A 42 14.24 2.69 -15.75
C THR A 42 13.06 2.32 -14.85
N VAL A 43 13.24 2.44 -13.54
CA VAL A 43 12.19 2.14 -12.55
C VAL A 43 11.27 3.35 -12.48
N THR A 44 10.09 3.20 -13.07
CA THR A 44 8.93 4.11 -12.96
C THR A 44 7.85 3.43 -12.14
N SER A 45 6.79 4.15 -11.76
CA SER A 45 5.63 3.53 -11.11
C SER A 45 5.04 2.39 -11.95
N ASP A 46 4.95 2.57 -13.26
CA ASP A 46 4.39 1.57 -14.17
C ASP A 46 5.28 0.32 -14.30
N THR A 47 6.60 0.50 -14.46
CA THR A 47 7.53 -0.63 -14.56
C THR A 47 7.69 -1.34 -13.21
N ALA A 48 7.63 -0.63 -12.10
CA ALA A 48 7.68 -1.21 -10.77
C ALA A 48 6.46 -2.08 -10.49
N MET A 49 5.28 -1.65 -10.92
CA MET A 49 4.02 -2.42 -10.76
C MET A 49 3.99 -3.72 -11.59
N GLN A 50 4.93 -3.93 -12.52
CA GLN A 50 5.11 -5.20 -13.22
C GLN A 50 5.84 -6.24 -12.35
N VAL A 51 6.52 -5.82 -11.28
CA VAL A 51 7.14 -6.71 -10.31
C VAL A 51 6.08 -7.24 -9.37
N SER A 52 5.91 -8.57 -9.31
CA SER A 52 4.84 -9.23 -8.56
C SER A 52 4.80 -8.86 -7.08
N ALA A 53 5.97 -8.69 -6.43
CA ALA A 53 6.07 -8.29 -5.04
C ALA A 53 5.60 -6.84 -4.80
N VAL A 54 5.92 -5.92 -5.71
CA VAL A 54 5.44 -4.52 -5.66
C VAL A 54 3.92 -4.49 -5.87
N TRP A 55 3.44 -5.15 -6.92
CA TRP A 55 2.00 -5.26 -7.18
C TRP A 55 1.24 -5.82 -5.97
N GLY A 56 1.72 -6.96 -5.42
CA GLY A 56 1.11 -7.59 -4.24
C GLY A 56 1.06 -6.66 -3.04
N ALA A 57 2.18 -6.00 -2.71
CA ALA A 57 2.27 -5.08 -1.57
C ALA A 57 1.34 -3.88 -1.72
N VAL A 58 1.38 -3.20 -2.88
CA VAL A 58 0.55 -2.02 -3.15
C VAL A 58 -0.93 -2.39 -3.18
N ARG A 59 -1.29 -3.53 -3.80
CA ARG A 59 -2.65 -4.03 -3.85
C ARG A 59 -3.22 -4.31 -2.45
N ILE A 60 -2.47 -5.03 -1.60
CA ILE A 60 -2.89 -5.35 -0.23
C ILE A 60 -3.18 -4.07 0.56
N ILE A 61 -2.27 -3.07 0.50
CA ILE A 61 -2.47 -1.80 1.19
C ILE A 61 -3.73 -1.09 0.65
N SER A 62 -3.84 -0.96 -0.66
CA SER A 62 -4.91 -0.17 -1.29
C SER A 62 -6.28 -0.80 -1.12
N GLU A 63 -6.42 -2.10 -1.40
CA GLU A 63 -7.68 -2.83 -1.25
C GLU A 63 -8.12 -2.90 0.23
N THR A 64 -7.16 -3.06 1.16
CA THR A 64 -7.49 -3.06 2.59
C THR A 64 -8.03 -1.70 3.02
N ILE A 65 -7.35 -0.61 2.70
CA ILE A 65 -7.82 0.75 3.04
C ILE A 65 -9.15 1.06 2.36
N GLY A 66 -9.30 0.71 1.07
CA GLY A 66 -10.55 0.94 0.32
C GLY A 66 -11.74 0.18 0.85
N SER A 67 -11.52 -1.01 1.43
CA SER A 67 -12.59 -1.86 1.99
C SER A 67 -12.98 -1.50 3.42
N LEU A 68 -12.21 -0.66 4.12
CA LEU A 68 -12.54 -0.24 5.47
C LEU A 68 -13.81 0.62 5.50
N PRO A 69 -14.75 0.34 6.42
CA PRO A 69 -15.85 1.24 6.67
C PRO A 69 -15.31 2.59 7.15
N PHE A 70 -15.74 3.65 6.47
CA PHE A 70 -15.38 5.02 6.79
C PHE A 70 -16.65 5.79 7.18
N ASP A 71 -16.56 6.64 8.21
CA ASP A 71 -17.65 7.53 8.57
C ASP A 71 -17.14 8.87 9.13
N ILE A 72 -18.04 9.85 9.20
CA ILE A 72 -17.84 11.12 9.89
C ILE A 72 -18.79 11.16 11.08
N TYR A 73 -18.22 11.45 12.24
CA TYR A 73 -18.95 11.51 13.52
C TYR A 73 -19.02 12.95 14.01
N GLU A 74 -20.16 13.29 14.58
CA GLU A 74 -20.35 14.50 15.37
C GLU A 74 -20.03 14.18 16.83
N VAL A 75 -19.09 14.93 17.42
CA VAL A 75 -18.63 14.78 18.80
C VAL A 75 -19.44 15.71 19.70
N GLY A 76 -20.12 15.16 20.69
CA GLY A 76 -20.91 15.90 21.66
C GLY A 76 -20.63 15.47 23.10
N PRO A 77 -21.25 16.14 24.10
CA PRO A 77 -21.07 15.81 25.52
C PRO A 77 -21.45 14.38 25.88
N ASP A 78 -22.43 13.81 25.16
CA ASP A 78 -22.97 12.46 25.37
C ASP A 78 -22.25 11.39 24.55
N GLY A 79 -21.10 11.72 23.95
CA GLY A 79 -20.35 10.85 23.07
C GLY A 79 -20.45 11.26 21.59
N ARG A 80 -20.10 10.35 20.69
CA ARG A 80 -20.07 10.59 19.24
C ARG A 80 -21.23 9.90 18.52
N LYS A 81 -21.79 10.57 17.51
CA LYS A 81 -22.88 10.05 16.66
C LYS A 81 -22.53 10.24 15.20
N PRO A 82 -22.96 9.33 14.28
CA PRO A 82 -22.78 9.55 12.86
C PRO A 82 -23.36 10.89 12.40
N ALA A 83 -22.58 11.68 11.67
CA ALA A 83 -23.00 12.99 11.16
C ALA A 83 -23.84 12.85 9.89
N GLU A 84 -25.07 12.34 10.01
CA GLU A 84 -25.93 11.91 8.88
C GLU A 84 -26.15 13.00 7.82
N PHE A 85 -26.25 14.26 8.25
CA PHE A 85 -26.54 15.39 7.38
C PHE A 85 -25.30 16.16 6.91
N HIS A 86 -24.11 15.75 7.32
CA HIS A 86 -22.89 16.43 6.92
C HIS A 86 -22.57 16.19 5.43
N PRO A 87 -22.38 17.25 4.60
CA PRO A 87 -22.18 17.09 3.16
C PRO A 87 -20.98 16.23 2.79
N LEU A 88 -19.88 16.38 3.54
CA LEU A 88 -18.64 15.66 3.32
C LEU A 88 -18.79 14.15 3.60
N ARG A 89 -19.64 13.78 4.58
CA ARG A 89 -19.94 12.38 4.87
C ARG A 89 -20.44 11.66 3.64
N ARG A 90 -21.51 12.19 3.01
CA ARG A 90 -22.07 11.58 1.79
C ARG A 90 -21.05 11.51 0.65
N LEU A 91 -20.19 12.53 0.54
CA LEU A 91 -19.15 12.58 -0.48
C LEU A 91 -18.12 11.45 -0.28
N LEU A 92 -17.61 11.28 0.93
CA LEU A 92 -16.54 10.33 1.22
C LEU A 92 -17.02 8.88 1.44
N THR A 93 -18.28 8.68 1.87
CA THR A 93 -18.83 7.34 2.12
C THR A 93 -19.57 6.73 0.94
N TYR A 94 -20.02 7.54 -0.02
CA TYR A 94 -20.84 7.04 -1.12
C TYR A 94 -20.25 7.33 -2.50
N LYS A 95 -20.10 8.61 -2.88
CA LYS A 95 -19.69 8.98 -4.24
C LYS A 95 -18.85 10.26 -4.25
N PRO A 96 -17.53 10.15 -4.19
CA PRO A 96 -16.62 11.31 -4.16
C PRO A 96 -16.61 12.13 -5.46
N ASN A 97 -16.90 11.51 -6.60
CA ASN A 97 -16.95 12.14 -7.90
C ASN A 97 -17.92 11.40 -8.84
N ARG A 98 -18.00 11.84 -10.12
CA ARG A 98 -18.99 11.31 -11.07
C ARG A 98 -18.76 9.87 -11.51
N TYR A 99 -17.55 9.36 -11.42
CA TYR A 99 -17.13 8.09 -12.01
C TYR A 99 -16.56 7.08 -11.00
N GLN A 100 -16.35 7.45 -9.74
CA GLN A 100 -15.83 6.55 -8.73
C GLN A 100 -16.82 6.34 -7.60
N THR A 101 -16.88 5.12 -7.09
CA THR A 101 -17.45 4.79 -5.79
C THR A 101 -16.48 5.23 -4.67
N SER A 102 -16.94 5.21 -3.43
CA SER A 102 -16.09 5.48 -2.26
C SER A 102 -14.90 4.52 -2.19
N VAL A 103 -15.14 3.22 -2.42
CA VAL A 103 -14.10 2.18 -2.39
C VAL A 103 -13.01 2.46 -3.43
N GLU A 104 -13.40 2.65 -4.70
CA GLU A 104 -12.45 2.95 -5.79
C GLU A 104 -11.67 4.25 -5.55
N PHE A 105 -12.30 5.23 -4.93
CA PHE A 105 -11.63 6.48 -4.56
C PHE A 105 -10.54 6.24 -3.50
N TRP A 106 -10.89 5.54 -2.41
CA TRP A 106 -9.94 5.24 -1.35
C TRP A 106 -8.81 4.32 -1.81
N GLU A 107 -9.12 3.33 -2.66
CA GLU A 107 -8.11 2.49 -3.31
C GLU A 107 -7.13 3.33 -4.13
N SER A 108 -7.63 4.25 -4.95
CA SER A 108 -6.77 5.12 -5.79
C SER A 108 -5.92 6.07 -4.95
N MET A 109 -6.45 6.63 -3.86
CA MET A 109 -5.70 7.48 -2.95
C MET A 109 -4.62 6.68 -2.21
N ALA A 110 -4.97 5.48 -1.70
CA ALA A 110 -4.03 4.60 -1.01
C ALA A 110 -2.93 4.05 -1.94
N LEU A 111 -3.25 3.74 -3.20
CA LEU A 111 -2.28 3.35 -4.23
C LEU A 111 -1.23 4.46 -4.43
N ASN A 112 -1.66 5.70 -4.58
CA ASN A 112 -0.75 6.83 -4.72
C ASN A 112 0.11 7.03 -3.46
N LEU A 113 -0.48 6.90 -2.27
CA LEU A 113 0.25 6.96 -1.00
C LEU A 113 1.30 5.85 -0.91
N ALA A 114 0.95 4.61 -1.24
CA ALA A 114 1.86 3.47 -1.18
C ALA A 114 3.05 3.61 -2.14
N LEU A 115 2.82 4.11 -3.36
CA LEU A 115 3.88 4.26 -4.37
C LEU A 115 4.75 5.50 -4.14
N SER A 116 4.12 6.65 -3.90
CA SER A 116 4.82 7.94 -3.90
C SER A 116 4.91 8.61 -2.53
N GLY A 117 4.27 8.05 -1.50
CA GLY A 117 4.15 8.70 -0.19
C GLY A 117 3.21 9.92 -0.20
N ASN A 118 2.58 10.23 -1.33
CA ASN A 118 1.75 11.40 -1.55
C ASN A 118 0.49 11.00 -2.31
N ALA A 119 -0.66 11.55 -1.92
CA ALA A 119 -1.89 11.44 -2.69
C ALA A 119 -2.53 12.82 -2.85
N TYR A 120 -3.06 13.08 -4.03
CA TYR A 120 -3.63 14.37 -4.39
C TYR A 120 -5.05 14.20 -4.92
N ALA A 121 -5.95 15.07 -4.50
CA ALA A 121 -7.27 15.18 -5.09
C ALA A 121 -7.64 16.66 -5.29
N VAL A 122 -8.11 17.01 -6.47
CA VAL A 122 -8.63 18.36 -6.74
C VAL A 122 -9.95 18.53 -6.01
N ILE A 123 -10.07 19.59 -5.25
CA ILE A 123 -11.29 19.94 -4.52
C ILE A 123 -12.15 20.82 -5.41
N GLN A 124 -13.34 20.34 -5.79
CA GLN A 124 -14.33 21.15 -6.49
C GLN A 124 -15.36 21.67 -5.49
N ARG A 125 -15.61 22.96 -5.51
CA ARG A 125 -16.56 23.65 -4.64
C ARG A 125 -17.63 24.40 -5.39
N VAL A 126 -18.81 24.51 -4.78
CA VAL A 126 -19.87 25.45 -5.18
C VAL A 126 -20.14 26.31 -3.93
N GLY A 127 -19.74 27.56 -4.01
CA GLY A 127 -19.61 28.40 -2.82
C GLY A 127 -18.58 27.82 -1.85
N ASN A 128 -18.94 27.64 -0.59
CA ASN A 128 -18.06 27.02 0.42
C ASN A 128 -18.19 25.50 0.51
N ARG A 129 -19.17 24.92 -0.17
CA ARG A 129 -19.46 23.48 -0.09
C ARG A 129 -18.61 22.68 -1.08
N ILE A 130 -17.91 21.68 -0.60
CA ILE A 130 -17.21 20.68 -1.44
C ILE A 130 -18.25 19.80 -2.12
N THR A 131 -18.15 19.70 -3.45
CA THR A 131 -19.10 18.94 -4.28
C THR A 131 -18.47 17.74 -4.97
N SER A 132 -17.14 17.72 -5.11
CA SER A 132 -16.42 16.61 -5.73
C SER A 132 -14.94 16.63 -5.32
N LEU A 133 -14.36 15.43 -5.23
CA LEU A 133 -12.94 15.19 -5.06
C LEU A 133 -12.43 14.35 -6.23
N LEU A 134 -11.50 14.90 -7.00
CA LEU A 134 -10.95 14.27 -8.21
C LEU A 134 -9.50 13.82 -7.94
N PRO A 135 -9.23 12.53 -7.75
CA PRO A 135 -7.88 12.04 -7.56
C PRO A 135 -6.99 12.36 -8.76
N LEU A 136 -5.75 12.71 -8.47
CA LEU A 136 -4.70 12.91 -9.47
C LEU A 136 -3.63 11.83 -9.29
N SER A 137 -3.00 11.43 -10.40
CA SER A 137 -1.81 10.58 -10.33
C SER A 137 -0.66 11.37 -9.69
N SER A 138 -0.11 10.87 -8.59
CA SER A 138 0.98 11.55 -7.87
C SER A 138 2.24 11.69 -8.73
N SER A 139 2.46 10.81 -9.71
CA SER A 139 3.57 10.90 -10.67
C SER A 139 3.47 12.11 -11.61
N GLN A 140 2.28 12.73 -11.71
CA GLN A 140 2.00 13.87 -12.56
C GLN A 140 1.89 15.18 -11.78
N VAL A 141 2.07 15.16 -10.46
CA VAL A 141 1.99 16.33 -9.59
C VAL A 141 3.36 16.66 -9.02
N GLU A 142 3.82 17.88 -9.27
CA GLU A 142 4.99 18.45 -8.66
C GLU A 142 4.57 19.49 -7.60
N THR A 143 5.08 19.35 -6.40
CA THR A 143 4.80 20.25 -5.27
C THR A 143 5.98 21.16 -5.04
N SER A 144 5.76 22.46 -5.02
CA SER A 144 6.79 23.48 -4.82
C SER A 144 6.41 24.44 -3.71
N LEU A 145 7.39 24.78 -2.87
CA LEU A 145 7.29 25.85 -1.89
C LEU A 145 7.75 27.16 -2.57
N LEU A 146 6.93 28.19 -2.47
CA LEU A 146 7.26 29.53 -2.97
C LEU A 146 8.02 30.34 -1.91
N ASP A 147 8.67 31.44 -2.34
CA ASP A 147 9.46 32.31 -1.46
C ASP A 147 8.60 33.00 -0.37
N ASP A 148 7.31 33.13 -0.61
CA ASP A 148 6.33 33.68 0.35
C ASP A 148 5.84 32.65 1.39
N GLY A 149 6.36 31.41 1.33
CA GLY A 149 5.96 30.29 2.19
C GLY A 149 4.69 29.57 1.72
N SER A 150 4.05 29.98 0.63
CA SER A 150 2.89 29.25 0.07
C SER A 150 3.33 28.01 -0.69
N VAL A 151 2.47 26.98 -0.70
CA VAL A 151 2.70 25.74 -1.43
C VAL A 151 1.79 25.72 -2.67
N VAL A 152 2.37 25.41 -3.81
CA VAL A 152 1.66 25.23 -5.06
C VAL A 152 1.88 23.81 -5.62
N HIS A 153 0.88 23.33 -6.34
CA HIS A 153 0.92 22.01 -6.96
C HIS A 153 0.75 22.17 -8.47
N VAL A 154 1.72 21.69 -9.22
CA VAL A 154 1.72 21.72 -10.69
C VAL A 154 1.34 20.34 -11.20
N TYR A 155 0.18 20.23 -11.81
CA TYR A 155 -0.29 18.99 -12.43
C TYR A 155 -0.01 19.03 -13.92
N THR A 156 0.71 18.01 -14.43
CA THR A 156 1.06 17.88 -15.85
C THR A 156 0.45 16.61 -16.43
N SER A 157 -0.45 16.76 -17.38
CA SER A 157 -1.06 15.64 -18.11
C SER A 157 -0.90 15.84 -19.62
N GLY A 158 0.05 15.11 -20.19
CA GLY A 158 0.46 15.32 -21.59
C GLY A 158 0.96 16.75 -21.81
N ALA A 159 0.32 17.49 -22.72
CA ALA A 159 0.64 18.89 -23.00
C ALA A 159 -0.06 19.89 -22.05
N ASN A 160 -1.00 19.43 -21.23
CA ASN A 160 -1.77 20.30 -20.34
C ASN A 160 -1.06 20.43 -18.99
N VAL A 161 -0.79 21.68 -18.61
CA VAL A 161 -0.22 22.02 -17.30
C VAL A 161 -1.26 22.86 -16.54
N ARG A 162 -1.54 22.46 -15.31
CA ARG A 162 -2.44 23.19 -14.39
C ARG A 162 -1.74 23.43 -13.07
N VAL A 163 -1.88 24.65 -12.55
CA VAL A 163 -1.37 25.03 -11.25
C VAL A 163 -2.52 25.15 -10.28
N TYR A 164 -2.37 24.51 -9.15
CA TYR A 164 -3.34 24.54 -8.06
C TYR A 164 -2.69 25.16 -6.83
N ALA A 165 -3.37 26.12 -6.22
CA ALA A 165 -3.03 26.58 -4.89
C ALA A 165 -3.46 25.52 -3.86
N SER A 166 -2.82 25.48 -2.69
CA SER A 166 -3.05 24.50 -1.63
C SER A 166 -4.52 24.37 -1.22
N GLN A 167 -5.29 25.46 -1.27
CA GLN A 167 -6.71 25.44 -0.93
C GLN A 167 -7.61 24.70 -1.95
N ASN A 168 -7.11 24.45 -3.17
CA ASN A 168 -7.86 23.82 -4.26
C ASN A 168 -7.44 22.37 -4.48
N ILE A 169 -6.48 21.88 -3.72
CA ILE A 169 -6.02 20.50 -3.80
C ILE A 169 -5.90 19.92 -2.39
N TRP A 170 -6.48 18.76 -2.21
CA TRP A 170 -6.27 17.98 -1.01
C TRP A 170 -5.01 17.13 -1.20
N HIS A 171 -4.00 17.38 -0.37
CA HIS A 171 -2.72 16.69 -0.39
C HIS A 171 -2.54 15.89 0.91
N ILE A 172 -2.56 14.57 0.80
CA ILE A 172 -2.27 13.64 1.89
C ILE A 172 -0.81 13.22 1.78
N LYS A 173 -0.10 13.26 2.91
CA LYS A 173 1.34 12.98 3.00
C LYS A 173 1.59 11.89 4.02
N LEU A 174 2.39 10.91 3.66
CA LEU A 174 2.95 9.96 4.61
C LEU A 174 4.21 10.53 5.29
N PHE A 175 5.07 9.66 5.79
CA PHE A 175 6.36 10.03 6.35
C PHE A 175 7.17 10.87 5.35
N GLY A 176 7.68 12.02 5.79
CA GLY A 176 8.39 12.93 4.89
C GLY A 176 8.90 14.19 5.58
N ASN A 177 9.19 15.23 4.78
CA ASN A 177 9.76 16.50 5.24
C ASN A 177 8.72 17.55 5.69
N GLY A 178 7.44 17.17 5.80
CA GLY A 178 6.34 18.08 6.16
C GLY A 178 5.68 18.77 4.96
N ILE A 179 6.36 18.92 3.83
CA ILE A 179 5.82 19.52 2.60
C ILE A 179 5.42 18.42 1.62
N VAL A 180 6.27 17.41 1.43
CA VAL A 180 6.00 16.20 0.65
C VAL A 180 6.32 14.95 1.46
N GLY A 181 5.60 13.88 1.19
CA GLY A 181 5.90 12.55 1.71
C GLY A 181 7.05 11.91 0.95
N LEU A 182 7.82 11.04 1.60
CA LEU A 182 8.87 10.25 0.98
C LEU A 182 8.26 9.11 0.16
N SER A 183 8.77 8.91 -1.05
CA SER A 183 8.30 7.85 -1.94
C SER A 183 8.92 6.50 -1.57
N PRO A 184 8.15 5.51 -1.07
CA PRO A 184 8.67 4.18 -0.83
C PRO A 184 9.32 3.57 -2.07
N LEU A 185 8.73 3.81 -3.25
CA LEU A 185 9.26 3.34 -4.52
C LEU A 185 10.62 3.96 -4.88
N SER A 186 10.81 5.26 -4.59
CA SER A 186 12.10 5.92 -4.85
C SER A 186 13.22 5.30 -4.04
N TYR A 187 12.96 4.93 -2.80
CA TYR A 187 13.94 4.25 -1.93
C TYR A 187 14.11 2.78 -2.29
N ALA A 188 13.05 2.11 -2.77
CA ALA A 188 13.10 0.72 -3.23
C ALA A 188 13.67 0.56 -4.64
N ARG A 189 14.04 1.65 -5.33
CA ARG A 189 14.43 1.64 -6.76
C ARG A 189 15.49 0.59 -7.10
N ASN A 190 16.51 0.45 -6.27
CA ASN A 190 17.59 -0.51 -6.52
C ASN A 190 17.07 -1.95 -6.40
N SER A 191 16.34 -2.27 -5.35
CA SER A 191 15.76 -3.63 -5.13
C SER A 191 14.78 -3.99 -6.24
N VAL A 192 13.91 -3.05 -6.64
CA VAL A 192 12.96 -3.22 -7.74
C VAL A 192 13.72 -3.38 -9.09
N GLY A 193 14.76 -2.58 -9.33
CA GLY A 193 15.58 -2.69 -10.54
C GLY A 193 16.27 -4.05 -10.67
N ILE A 194 16.80 -4.59 -9.57
CA ILE A 194 17.37 -5.94 -9.52
C ILE A 194 16.30 -7.00 -9.81
N ALA A 195 15.10 -6.85 -9.26
CA ALA A 195 13.99 -7.77 -9.51
C ALA A 195 13.60 -7.77 -11.01
N ILE A 196 13.45 -6.60 -11.64
CA ILE A 196 13.18 -6.47 -13.08
C ILE A 196 14.30 -7.12 -13.91
N ALA A 197 15.56 -6.90 -13.56
CA ALA A 197 16.70 -7.49 -14.26
C ALA A 197 16.73 -9.03 -14.14
N ALA A 198 16.39 -9.56 -12.97
CA ALA A 198 16.27 -11.00 -12.73
C ALA A 198 15.14 -11.62 -13.57
N ASP A 199 13.96 -10.98 -13.61
CA ASP A 199 12.82 -11.44 -14.42
C ASP A 199 13.15 -11.41 -15.92
N ASN A 200 13.80 -10.35 -16.39
CA ASN A 200 14.27 -10.26 -17.78
C ASN A 200 15.28 -11.37 -18.12
N ARG A 201 16.17 -11.72 -17.20
CA ARG A 201 17.12 -12.83 -17.39
C ARG A 201 16.41 -14.16 -17.49
N VAL A 202 15.46 -14.43 -16.60
CA VAL A 202 14.64 -15.65 -16.65
C VAL A 202 13.85 -15.72 -17.96
N THR A 203 13.24 -14.64 -18.38
CA THR A 203 12.50 -14.54 -19.65
C THR A 203 13.41 -14.85 -20.84
N LYS A 204 14.64 -14.30 -20.88
CA LYS A 204 15.61 -14.60 -21.92
C LYS A 204 16.03 -16.08 -21.94
N ILE A 205 16.19 -16.72 -20.78
CA ILE A 205 16.50 -18.14 -20.70
C ILE A 205 15.35 -18.97 -21.29
N HIS A 206 14.09 -18.63 -20.94
CA HIS A 206 12.92 -19.35 -21.43
C HIS A 206 12.62 -19.07 -22.92
N SER A 207 12.81 -17.85 -23.40
CA SER A 207 12.62 -17.50 -24.82
C SER A 207 13.63 -18.19 -25.73
N ASN A 208 14.82 -18.47 -25.22
CA ASN A 208 15.84 -19.25 -25.93
C ASN A 208 15.63 -20.77 -25.80
N GLY A 209 14.38 -21.20 -25.46
CA GLY A 209 13.99 -22.61 -25.42
C GLY A 209 14.48 -23.38 -24.19
N ALA A 210 14.91 -22.67 -23.13
CA ALA A 210 15.46 -23.25 -21.90
C ALA A 210 16.55 -24.32 -22.13
N LYS A 211 17.15 -24.29 -23.32
CA LYS A 211 18.22 -25.24 -23.69
C LYS A 211 19.47 -24.83 -22.94
N PRO A 212 20.03 -25.70 -22.11
CA PRO A 212 21.30 -25.42 -21.48
C PRO A 212 22.35 -25.24 -22.56
N ALA A 213 23.18 -24.20 -22.42
CA ALA A 213 24.33 -24.04 -23.30
C ALA A 213 25.18 -25.33 -23.23
N GLY A 214 25.30 -26.01 -24.31
CA GLY A 214 26.15 -27.20 -24.41
C GLY A 214 27.53 -26.84 -24.88
N VAL A 215 28.54 -27.57 -24.47
CA VAL A 215 29.88 -27.50 -25.00
C VAL A 215 30.04 -28.60 -26.01
N LEU A 216 30.31 -28.20 -27.26
CA LEU A 216 30.68 -29.15 -28.31
C LEU A 216 32.18 -29.28 -28.31
N THR A 217 32.69 -30.47 -27.96
CA THR A 217 34.11 -30.78 -27.97
C THR A 217 34.45 -31.56 -29.24
N ILE A 218 35.48 -31.21 -29.91
CA ILE A 218 35.97 -31.85 -31.16
C ILE A 218 37.46 -32.09 -31.00
N ASP A 219 37.91 -33.27 -31.34
CA ASP A 219 39.35 -33.67 -31.26
C ASP A 219 40.21 -33.07 -32.37
N ALA A 220 39.71 -32.12 -33.14
CA ALA A 220 40.44 -31.46 -34.24
C ALA A 220 40.39 -29.94 -34.14
N VAL A 221 41.48 -29.27 -34.62
CA VAL A 221 41.53 -27.81 -34.71
C VAL A 221 40.76 -27.34 -35.94
N LEU A 222 39.61 -26.71 -35.71
CA LEU A 222 38.72 -26.17 -36.73
C LEU A 222 39.27 -24.87 -37.34
N THR A 223 39.12 -24.69 -38.63
CA THR A 223 39.32 -23.39 -39.31
C THR A 223 38.17 -22.43 -38.95
N LYS A 224 38.39 -21.11 -39.21
CA LYS A 224 37.36 -20.10 -38.95
C LYS A 224 36.04 -20.38 -39.68
N ASP A 225 36.13 -20.80 -40.91
CA ASP A 225 34.96 -21.09 -41.75
C ASP A 225 34.18 -22.30 -41.25
N GLN A 226 34.87 -23.38 -40.85
CA GLN A 226 34.25 -24.54 -40.23
C GLN A 226 33.52 -24.21 -38.90
N ARG A 227 34.11 -23.35 -38.05
CA ARG A 227 33.46 -22.88 -36.83
C ARG A 227 32.19 -22.10 -37.13
N THR A 228 32.20 -21.28 -38.17
CA THR A 228 31.02 -20.48 -38.57
C THR A 228 29.93 -21.41 -39.11
N GLN A 229 30.28 -22.37 -39.97
CA GLN A 229 29.33 -23.34 -40.49
C GLN A 229 28.66 -24.18 -39.37
N ILE A 230 29.44 -24.68 -38.43
CA ILE A 230 28.92 -25.43 -37.28
C ILE A 230 27.99 -24.58 -36.44
N LYS A 231 28.40 -23.32 -36.15
CA LYS A 231 27.54 -22.37 -35.41
C LYS A 231 26.21 -22.10 -36.12
N THR A 232 26.25 -21.87 -37.42
CA THR A 232 25.04 -21.64 -38.23
C THR A 232 24.15 -22.87 -38.28
N ALA A 233 24.72 -24.04 -38.50
CA ALA A 233 23.96 -25.29 -38.49
C ALA A 233 23.29 -25.59 -37.11
N PHE A 234 23.98 -25.29 -36.02
CA PHE A 234 23.38 -25.41 -34.69
C PHE A 234 22.32 -24.33 -34.41
N ALA A 235 22.49 -23.09 -34.87
CA ALA A 235 21.46 -22.05 -34.73
C ALA A 235 20.21 -22.35 -35.53
N GLU A 236 20.34 -22.84 -36.76
CA GLU A 236 19.23 -23.29 -37.61
C GLU A 236 18.47 -24.49 -37.01
N LEU A 237 19.14 -25.35 -36.25
CA LEU A 237 18.52 -26.44 -35.51
C LEU A 237 17.80 -25.98 -34.27
N GLU A 238 18.23 -24.87 -33.66
CA GLU A 238 17.59 -24.25 -32.50
C GLU A 238 16.28 -23.53 -32.88
N GLU A 239 16.20 -22.90 -34.04
CA GLU A 239 15.00 -22.23 -34.55
C GLU A 239 13.89 -23.19 -35.03
N GLY A 240 14.22 -24.47 -35.30
CA GLY A 240 13.27 -25.47 -35.77
C GLY A 240 12.49 -26.15 -34.64
N ASN A 241 11.18 -25.96 -34.61
CA ASN A 241 10.22 -26.44 -33.60
C ASN A 241 9.87 -27.93 -33.71
N GLN A 242 10.82 -28.84 -33.99
CA GLN A 242 10.61 -30.27 -34.08
C GLN A 242 11.77 -31.06 -33.45
N ASP A 243 11.43 -32.19 -32.82
CA ASP A 243 12.36 -33.20 -32.31
C ASP A 243 13.28 -33.71 -33.42
N ARG A 244 14.41 -33.08 -33.64
CA ARG A 244 15.40 -33.46 -34.63
C ARG A 244 16.55 -34.23 -34.00
N LEU A 245 16.87 -35.37 -34.56
CA LEU A 245 18.00 -36.18 -34.18
C LEU A 245 19.30 -35.42 -34.53
N PHE A 246 20.14 -35.15 -33.55
CA PHE A 246 21.46 -34.60 -33.78
C PHE A 246 22.42 -35.68 -34.25
N VAL A 247 22.92 -35.58 -35.45
CA VAL A 247 24.00 -36.42 -35.91
C VAL A 247 25.34 -35.74 -35.65
N LEU A 248 26.09 -36.28 -34.70
CA LEU A 248 27.42 -35.77 -34.36
C LEU A 248 28.47 -36.54 -35.18
N GLU A 249 29.19 -35.85 -36.05
CA GLU A 249 30.23 -36.44 -36.92
C GLU A 249 31.62 -36.17 -36.35
N ALA A 250 32.62 -36.91 -36.82
CA ALA A 250 34.07 -36.66 -36.58
C ALA A 250 34.48 -36.56 -35.11
N GLY A 251 33.98 -37.42 -34.24
CA GLY A 251 34.38 -37.43 -32.83
C GLY A 251 33.82 -36.27 -31.99
N MET A 252 32.78 -35.59 -32.48
CA MET A 252 32.09 -34.54 -31.73
C MET A 252 31.38 -35.10 -30.49
N GLN A 253 31.63 -34.57 -29.34
CA GLN A 253 30.93 -34.88 -28.10
C GLN A 253 30.18 -33.64 -27.64
N TYR A 254 28.85 -33.77 -27.47
CA TYR A 254 28.01 -32.75 -26.89
C TYR A 254 27.88 -33.02 -25.39
N GLN A 255 28.41 -32.11 -24.59
CA GLN A 255 28.27 -32.13 -23.15
C GLN A 255 27.29 -31.04 -22.74
N GLN A 256 26.13 -31.48 -22.29
CA GLN A 256 25.13 -30.57 -21.73
C GLN A 256 25.66 -29.95 -20.42
N VAL A 257 25.75 -28.64 -20.37
CA VAL A 257 26.06 -27.94 -19.13
C VAL A 257 24.81 -27.97 -18.27
N SER A 258 24.78 -28.85 -17.25
CA SER A 258 23.71 -28.92 -16.28
C SER A 258 23.57 -27.58 -15.51
N MET A 259 22.39 -27.32 -14.92
CA MET A 259 22.12 -26.12 -14.12
C MET A 259 23.33 -25.80 -13.22
N SER A 260 23.88 -24.61 -13.40
CA SER A 260 25.05 -24.21 -12.62
C SER A 260 24.62 -23.85 -11.18
N PRO A 261 25.50 -23.94 -10.18
CA PRO A 261 25.24 -23.42 -8.84
C PRO A 261 24.71 -21.99 -8.83
N LYS A 262 25.05 -21.17 -9.85
CA LYS A 262 24.55 -19.81 -10.06
C LYS A 262 23.05 -19.74 -10.35
N ASP A 263 22.43 -20.79 -10.86
CA ASP A 263 20.99 -20.79 -11.11
C ASP A 263 20.20 -21.06 -9.82
N ILE A 264 20.79 -21.79 -8.88
CA ILE A 264 20.25 -22.00 -7.53
C ILE A 264 20.35 -20.68 -6.73
N GLU A 265 21.48 -19.99 -6.78
CA GLU A 265 21.68 -18.66 -6.19
C GLU A 265 20.66 -17.64 -6.75
N LEU A 266 20.29 -17.73 -8.03
CA LEU A 266 19.28 -16.84 -8.63
C LEU A 266 17.91 -17.03 -7.98
N LEU A 267 17.50 -18.26 -7.68
CA LEU A 267 16.23 -18.54 -7.02
C LEU A 267 16.20 -18.00 -5.59
N ASP A 268 17.27 -18.17 -4.84
CA ASP A 268 17.37 -17.66 -3.47
C ASP A 268 17.45 -16.13 -3.45
N SER A 269 18.12 -15.54 -4.41
CA SER A 269 18.14 -14.08 -4.61
C SER A 269 16.74 -13.54 -4.91
N ARG A 270 15.95 -14.20 -5.76
CA ARG A 270 14.55 -13.80 -6.03
C ARG A 270 13.67 -13.86 -4.79
N ARG A 271 13.86 -14.86 -3.94
CA ARG A 271 13.13 -14.97 -2.66
C ARG A 271 13.47 -13.82 -1.73
N PHE A 272 14.77 -13.55 -1.57
CA PHE A 272 15.22 -12.41 -0.76
C PHE A 272 14.67 -11.07 -1.27
N GLN A 273 14.57 -10.89 -2.58
CA GLN A 273 14.03 -9.66 -3.16
C GLN A 273 12.55 -9.43 -2.82
N ILE A 274 11.73 -10.49 -2.73
CA ILE A 274 10.32 -10.36 -2.33
C ILE A 274 10.25 -9.82 -0.89
N GLU A 275 11.07 -10.36 0.01
CA GLU A 275 11.14 -9.87 1.40
C GLU A 275 11.66 -8.45 1.49
N ASP A 276 12.70 -8.13 0.72
CA ASP A 276 13.31 -6.80 0.71
C ASP A 276 12.32 -5.74 0.18
N ILE A 277 11.63 -6.02 -0.92
CA ILE A 277 10.57 -5.17 -1.44
C ILE A 277 9.44 -5.03 -0.39
N GLY A 278 9.03 -6.13 0.25
CA GLY A 278 8.03 -6.11 1.32
C GLY A 278 8.38 -5.15 2.45
N ARG A 279 9.67 -5.04 2.82
CA ARG A 279 10.15 -4.11 3.87
C ARG A 279 9.93 -2.65 3.50
N PHE A 280 10.16 -2.25 2.24
CA PHE A 280 9.94 -0.86 1.80
C PHE A 280 8.46 -0.45 1.88
N PHE A 281 7.55 -1.39 1.62
CA PHE A 281 6.11 -1.15 1.71
C PHE A 281 5.52 -1.50 3.09
N GLY A 282 6.33 -2.05 4.00
CA GLY A 282 5.88 -2.48 5.32
C GLY A 282 4.93 -3.68 5.29
N VAL A 283 4.94 -4.48 4.21
CA VAL A 283 4.07 -5.65 4.06
C VAL A 283 4.83 -6.92 4.40
N PRO A 284 4.38 -7.70 5.39
CA PRO A 284 5.00 -8.98 5.73
C PRO A 284 5.01 -9.94 4.54
N SER A 285 6.09 -10.69 4.38
CA SER A 285 6.28 -11.63 3.26
C SER A 285 5.21 -12.72 3.18
N ILE A 286 4.64 -13.11 4.31
CA ILE A 286 3.54 -14.07 4.37
C ILE A 286 2.30 -13.58 3.61
N LEU A 287 2.00 -12.29 3.63
CA LEU A 287 0.90 -11.68 2.87
C LEU A 287 1.22 -11.60 1.37
N LEU A 288 2.50 -11.68 1.00
CA LEU A 288 2.97 -11.78 -0.38
C LEU A 288 3.10 -13.25 -0.85
N ASN A 289 2.44 -14.18 -0.15
CA ASN A 289 2.48 -15.62 -0.42
C ASN A 289 3.89 -16.25 -0.32
N GLN A 290 4.75 -15.68 0.55
CA GLN A 290 6.09 -16.20 0.81
C GLN A 290 6.09 -16.91 2.17
N THR A 291 6.11 -18.25 2.18
CA THR A 291 5.97 -19.05 3.42
C THR A 291 7.26 -19.77 3.86
N PHE A 292 8.40 -19.47 3.25
CA PHE A 292 9.64 -20.18 3.53
C PHE A 292 10.21 -19.89 4.92
N GLY A 293 10.49 -20.97 5.68
CA GLY A 293 11.16 -20.92 6.95
C GLY A 293 10.27 -20.78 8.20
N GLN A 294 8.97 -20.64 8.04
CA GLN A 294 8.04 -20.55 9.16
C GLN A 294 7.23 -21.84 9.30
N SER A 295 7.79 -22.81 9.98
CA SER A 295 7.22 -24.16 10.07
C SER A 295 6.29 -24.41 11.27
N SER A 296 5.76 -23.38 11.97
CA SER A 296 4.84 -23.64 13.09
C SER A 296 3.81 -22.53 13.27
N LEU A 297 2.57 -22.87 12.90
CA LEU A 297 2.14 -21.88 12.37
C LEU A 297 0.77 -21.33 12.38
N GLY A 298 -0.21 -21.76 13.10
CA GLY A 298 -1.56 -21.20 13.21
C GLY A 298 -1.64 -19.89 14.03
N SER A 299 -1.03 -19.83 15.21
CA SER A 299 -1.13 -18.66 16.10
C SER A 299 -0.28 -17.48 15.66
N ASN A 300 0.92 -17.74 15.13
CA ASN A 300 1.83 -16.66 14.71
C ASN A 300 1.37 -15.89 13.48
N VAL A 301 0.62 -16.50 12.57
CA VAL A 301 0.11 -15.83 11.37
C VAL A 301 -0.88 -14.72 11.73
N TYR A 302 -1.79 -14.99 12.67
CA TYR A 302 -2.73 -13.97 13.13
C TYR A 302 -2.03 -12.79 13.80
N GLU A 303 -1.01 -13.06 14.61
CA GLU A 303 -0.21 -12.01 15.26
C GLU A 303 0.54 -11.15 14.24
N ILE A 304 1.13 -11.76 13.20
CA ILE A 304 1.83 -11.05 12.12
C ILE A 304 0.84 -10.15 11.35
N ILE A 305 -0.33 -10.68 11.00
CA ILE A 305 -1.37 -9.90 10.30
C ILE A 305 -1.89 -8.77 11.19
N SER A 306 -2.15 -9.05 12.47
CA SER A 306 -2.55 -8.02 13.44
C SER A 306 -1.46 -6.96 13.62
N GLY A 307 -0.20 -7.37 13.65
CA GLY A 307 0.96 -6.46 13.68
C GLY A 307 1.03 -5.57 12.44
N PHE A 308 0.85 -6.14 11.25
CA PHE A 308 0.77 -5.37 10.00
C PHE A 308 -0.34 -4.32 10.04
N TYR A 309 -1.52 -4.69 10.48
CA TYR A 309 -2.63 -3.74 10.59
C TYR A 309 -2.34 -2.62 11.58
N LYS A 310 -1.84 -2.94 12.77
CA LYS A 310 -1.61 -1.96 13.83
C LYS A 310 -0.40 -1.05 13.60
N LEU A 311 0.67 -1.57 13.01
CA LEU A 311 1.93 -0.86 12.87
C LEU A 311 2.12 -0.21 11.51
N ASN A 312 1.61 -0.82 10.44
CA ASN A 312 1.83 -0.35 9.08
C ASN A 312 0.62 0.33 8.45
N LEU A 313 -0.60 -0.21 8.61
CA LEU A 313 -1.79 0.41 8.02
C LEU A 313 -2.36 1.55 8.86
N ARG A 314 -2.36 1.44 10.18
CA ARG A 314 -2.89 2.49 11.05
C ARG A 314 -2.29 3.87 10.81
N PRO A 315 -0.96 4.04 10.62
CA PRO A 315 -0.38 5.34 10.26
C PRO A 315 -0.91 5.94 8.96
N TYR A 316 -1.28 5.11 7.96
CA TYR A 316 -1.95 5.60 6.75
C TYR A 316 -3.31 6.19 7.07
N LEU A 317 -4.11 5.48 7.87
CA LEU A 317 -5.45 5.90 8.24
C LEU A 317 -5.42 7.19 9.06
N GLU A 318 -4.58 7.25 10.09
CA GLU A 318 -4.41 8.46 10.91
C GLU A 318 -3.99 9.69 10.08
N LYS A 319 -3.10 9.50 9.08
CA LYS A 319 -2.70 10.59 8.16
C LYS A 319 -3.87 11.04 7.28
N ILE A 320 -4.69 10.12 6.82
CA ILE A 320 -5.88 10.44 6.02
C ILE A 320 -6.90 11.17 6.89
N GLU A 321 -7.24 10.64 8.05
CA GLU A 321 -8.21 11.20 9.01
C GLU A 321 -7.82 12.62 9.43
N GLU A 322 -6.58 12.81 9.85
CA GLU A 322 -6.08 14.12 10.23
C GLU A 322 -6.05 15.10 9.04
N SER A 323 -5.73 14.62 7.83
CA SER A 323 -5.75 15.46 6.65
C SER A 323 -7.17 15.90 6.27
N ILE A 324 -8.19 15.07 6.53
CA ILE A 324 -9.60 15.44 6.35
C ILE A 324 -9.95 16.55 7.32
N ARG A 325 -9.59 16.40 8.59
CA ARG A 325 -9.85 17.39 9.64
C ARG A 325 -9.21 18.74 9.30
N CYS A 326 -7.97 18.73 8.82
CA CYS A 326 -7.22 19.97 8.56
C CYS A 326 -7.57 20.66 7.23
N TRP A 327 -7.98 19.91 6.20
CA TRP A 327 -8.07 20.44 4.83
C TRP A 327 -9.45 20.37 4.19
N LEU A 328 -10.33 19.48 4.66
CA LEU A 328 -11.66 19.30 4.08
C LEU A 328 -12.78 19.83 4.98
N LEU A 329 -12.60 19.77 6.31
CA LEU A 329 -13.53 20.40 7.25
C LEU A 329 -13.26 21.91 7.34
N ASP A 330 -14.33 22.67 7.57
CA ASP A 330 -14.17 24.08 7.92
C ASP A 330 -13.52 24.20 9.29
N PRO A 331 -12.62 25.18 9.57
CA PRO A 331 -12.02 25.36 10.88
C PRO A 331 -13.02 25.44 12.03
N SER A 332 -14.23 25.97 11.80
CA SER A 332 -15.31 26.01 12.78
C SER A 332 -15.95 24.64 13.06
N GLU A 333 -15.77 23.68 12.18
CA GLU A 333 -16.30 22.33 12.22
C GLU A 333 -15.26 21.31 12.74
N ALA A 334 -13.97 21.62 12.63
CA ALA A 334 -12.86 20.72 12.95
C ALA A 334 -12.82 20.22 14.42
N GLU A 335 -13.48 20.95 15.36
CA GLU A 335 -13.63 20.53 16.75
C GLU A 335 -14.89 19.71 16.99
N LYS A 336 -15.86 19.76 16.06
CA LYS A 336 -17.17 19.12 16.21
C LYS A 336 -17.29 17.81 15.46
N TYR A 337 -16.48 17.64 14.41
CA TYR A 337 -16.55 16.47 13.55
C TYR A 337 -15.23 15.74 13.48
N GLU A 338 -15.31 14.42 13.55
CA GLU A 338 -14.19 13.50 13.41
C GLU A 338 -14.44 12.54 12.24
N ALA A 339 -13.43 12.40 11.39
CA ALA A 339 -13.43 11.41 10.31
C ALA A 339 -12.66 10.17 10.78
N GLU A 340 -13.25 8.99 10.64
CA GLU A 340 -12.66 7.75 11.16
C GLU A 340 -12.90 6.58 10.23
N PHE A 341 -11.84 5.80 10.00
CA PHE A 341 -11.94 4.46 9.45
C PHE A 341 -12.20 3.45 10.58
N ASN A 342 -13.22 2.64 10.44
CA ASN A 342 -13.47 1.57 11.41
C ASN A 342 -12.43 0.45 11.27
N PHE A 343 -11.31 0.67 11.91
CA PHE A 343 -10.18 -0.25 11.92
C PHE A 343 -10.50 -1.57 12.63
N ASP A 344 -11.37 -1.54 13.63
CA ASP A 344 -11.79 -2.74 14.37
C ASP A 344 -12.48 -3.77 13.47
N SER A 345 -13.03 -3.33 12.34
CA SER A 345 -13.61 -4.24 11.34
C SER A 345 -12.61 -5.24 10.78
N LEU A 346 -11.32 -4.88 10.66
CA LEU A 346 -10.23 -5.78 10.24
C LEU A 346 -9.82 -6.77 11.33
N LEU A 347 -9.91 -6.36 12.59
CA LEU A 347 -9.53 -7.18 13.73
C LEU A 347 -10.65 -8.13 14.16
N ARG A 348 -11.87 -7.95 13.63
CA ARG A 348 -13.03 -8.83 13.88
C ARG A 348 -12.91 -10.16 13.15
N ALA A 349 -11.81 -10.87 13.37
CA ALA A 349 -11.40 -12.02 12.56
C ALA A 349 -12.33 -13.25 12.71
N ASP A 350 -12.97 -13.47 13.87
CA ASP A 350 -13.79 -14.66 14.12
C ASP A 350 -15.11 -14.29 14.78
N THR A 351 -16.21 -14.89 14.26
CA THR A 351 -17.55 -14.73 14.82
C THR A 351 -17.61 -15.16 16.28
N LEU A 352 -16.85 -16.19 16.66
CA LEU A 352 -16.79 -16.69 18.04
C LEU A 352 -16.12 -15.65 18.96
N SER A 353 -14.92 -15.20 18.63
CA SER A 353 -14.19 -14.18 19.40
C SER A 353 -15.01 -12.89 19.56
N ARG A 354 -15.74 -12.52 18.53
CA ARG A 354 -16.62 -11.34 18.55
C ARG A 354 -17.81 -11.52 19.49
N TYR A 355 -18.45 -12.69 19.48
CA TYR A 355 -19.54 -12.99 20.41
C TYR A 355 -19.05 -13.09 21.86
N GLU A 356 -17.86 -13.63 22.09
CA GLU A 356 -17.23 -13.66 23.41
C GLU A 356 -16.94 -12.23 23.91
N ALA A 357 -16.35 -11.36 23.06
CA ALA A 357 -16.06 -9.97 23.39
C ALA A 357 -17.36 -9.19 23.69
N ASN A 358 -18.39 -9.31 22.85
CA ASN A 358 -19.70 -8.69 23.05
C ASN A 358 -20.37 -9.23 24.32
N GLY A 359 -20.32 -10.54 24.54
CA GLY A 359 -20.86 -11.17 25.76
C GLY A 359 -20.18 -10.63 27.01
N LYS A 360 -18.85 -10.50 26.98
CA LYS A 360 -18.07 -9.94 28.09
C LYS A 360 -18.40 -8.45 28.31
N ALA A 361 -18.52 -7.66 27.25
CA ALA A 361 -18.89 -6.24 27.33
C ALA A 361 -20.31 -6.04 27.90
N ILE A 362 -21.27 -6.90 27.55
CA ILE A 362 -22.64 -6.88 28.13
C ILE A 362 -22.59 -7.24 29.62
N THR A 363 -21.85 -8.32 29.98
CA THR A 363 -21.82 -8.79 31.38
C THR A 363 -21.03 -7.87 32.31
N THR A 364 -20.13 -7.03 31.76
CA THR A 364 -19.41 -5.99 32.51
C THR A 364 -20.13 -4.63 32.52
N GLY A 365 -21.31 -4.51 31.89
CA GLY A 365 -22.06 -3.27 31.84
C GLY A 365 -21.46 -2.20 30.92
N GLN A 366 -20.62 -2.57 29.94
CA GLN A 366 -20.04 -1.64 28.96
C GLN A 366 -20.92 -1.46 27.73
N LEU A 367 -21.68 -2.50 27.36
CA LEU A 367 -22.62 -2.48 26.24
C LEU A 367 -23.99 -2.98 26.67
N THR A 368 -25.02 -2.37 26.10
CA THR A 368 -26.39 -2.94 26.18
C THR A 368 -26.54 -4.08 25.16
N PRO A 369 -27.46 -5.02 25.37
CA PRO A 369 -27.78 -6.04 24.38
C PRO A 369 -28.18 -5.47 23.02
N ASN A 370 -28.89 -4.32 22.96
CA ASN A 370 -29.23 -3.68 21.70
C ASN A 370 -28.08 -3.05 20.98
N GLU A 371 -27.15 -2.42 21.68
CA GLU A 371 -25.90 -1.92 21.08
C GLU A 371 -25.08 -3.07 20.46
N ALA A 372 -24.93 -4.19 21.19
CA ALA A 372 -24.26 -5.36 20.65
C ALA A 372 -24.99 -5.94 19.42
N ARG A 373 -26.34 -5.91 19.40
CA ARG A 373 -27.13 -6.32 18.24
C ARG A 373 -26.91 -5.40 17.03
N ILE A 374 -26.85 -4.10 17.26
CA ILE A 374 -26.59 -3.09 16.21
C ILE A 374 -25.18 -3.31 15.62
N LEU A 375 -24.18 -3.56 16.47
CA LEU A 375 -22.82 -3.89 16.03
C LEU A 375 -22.77 -5.14 15.13
N GLU A 376 -23.72 -6.07 15.30
CA GLU A 376 -23.88 -7.28 14.48
C GLU A 376 -24.86 -7.09 13.31
N GLY A 377 -25.30 -5.85 13.02
CA GLY A 377 -26.28 -5.57 11.95
C GLY A 377 -27.69 -6.11 12.24
N ARG A 378 -28.02 -6.40 13.49
CA ARG A 378 -29.34 -6.94 13.91
C ARG A 378 -30.20 -5.83 14.45
N GLN A 379 -31.52 -5.94 14.23
CA GLN A 379 -32.51 -4.98 14.77
C GLN A 379 -32.54 -5.03 16.30
N SER A 380 -32.72 -3.87 16.92
CA SER A 380 -32.98 -3.73 18.36
C SER A 380 -34.24 -4.49 18.77
N LYS A 381 -34.28 -4.97 20.02
CA LYS A 381 -35.44 -5.62 20.60
C LYS A 381 -35.89 -4.89 21.85
N PRO A 382 -37.21 -4.84 22.16
CA PRO A 382 -37.72 -4.27 23.41
C PRO A 382 -37.03 -4.90 24.63
N GLY A 383 -36.63 -4.06 25.59
CA GLY A 383 -35.96 -4.49 26.83
C GLY A 383 -34.44 -4.69 26.69
N GLY A 384 -33.86 -4.51 25.48
CA GLY A 384 -32.44 -4.67 25.26
C GLY A 384 -31.58 -3.41 25.46
N ASP A 385 -32.17 -2.30 25.94
CA ASP A 385 -31.48 -1.01 26.13
C ASP A 385 -30.96 -0.82 27.57
N GLN A 386 -31.13 -1.82 28.43
CA GLN A 386 -30.66 -1.77 29.80
C GLN A 386 -29.24 -2.36 29.88
N LEU A 387 -28.35 -1.67 30.60
CA LEU A 387 -27.04 -2.22 30.95
C LEU A 387 -27.25 -3.38 31.93
N MET A 388 -26.54 -4.48 31.64
CA MET A 388 -26.57 -5.68 32.47
C MET A 388 -25.22 -5.88 33.14
N ILE A 389 -25.22 -6.31 34.38
CA ILE A 389 -24.03 -6.69 35.11
C ILE A 389 -24.20 -8.10 35.68
N GLN A 390 -23.14 -8.88 35.67
CA GLN A 390 -23.18 -10.20 36.31
C GLN A 390 -23.35 -10.04 37.81
N GLY A 391 -24.41 -10.60 38.38
CA GLY A 391 -24.81 -10.44 39.78
C GLY A 391 -23.80 -10.95 40.83
N ALA A 392 -22.78 -11.69 40.40
CA ALA A 392 -21.65 -12.12 41.23
C ALA A 392 -20.56 -11.04 41.42
N THR A 393 -20.62 -9.93 40.66
CA THR A 393 -19.65 -8.84 40.77
C THR A 393 -20.22 -7.77 41.69
N VAL A 394 -19.80 -7.76 42.92
CA VAL A 394 -20.16 -6.76 43.93
C VAL A 394 -18.99 -5.81 44.20
N PRO A 395 -19.26 -4.53 44.51
CA PRO A 395 -18.20 -3.60 44.87
C PRO A 395 -17.41 -4.11 46.08
N ILE A 396 -16.08 -4.01 46.04
CA ILE A 396 -15.17 -4.41 47.14
C ILE A 396 -15.63 -3.81 48.50
N LEU A 397 -16.07 -2.55 48.51
CA LEU A 397 -16.58 -1.91 49.69
C LEU A 397 -17.80 -2.59 50.27
N GLN A 398 -18.66 -3.16 49.44
CA GLN A 398 -19.86 -3.89 49.88
C GLN A 398 -19.48 -5.26 50.44
N VAL A 399 -18.48 -5.93 49.92
CA VAL A 399 -17.91 -7.17 50.47
C VAL A 399 -17.26 -6.94 51.81
N LEU A 400 -16.51 -5.85 51.96
CA LEU A 400 -15.85 -5.46 53.21
C LEU A 400 -16.85 -4.98 54.28
N GLN A 401 -18.01 -4.43 53.89
CA GLN A 401 -19.07 -4.02 54.81
C GLN A 401 -20.03 -5.15 55.15
N GLY A 402 -20.26 -6.12 54.25
CA GLY A 402 -21.15 -7.28 54.46
C GLY A 402 -20.53 -8.40 55.27
N GLY A 403 -19.20 -8.37 55.52
CA GLY A 403 -18.53 -9.34 56.37
C GLY A 403 -18.82 -9.26 57.87
N SER A 404 -19.55 -8.23 58.32
CA SER A 404 -19.95 -8.07 59.72
C SER A 404 -21.36 -8.55 60.09
N ASP A 405 -22.23 -8.81 59.13
CA ASP A 405 -23.64 -9.16 59.39
C ASP A 405 -23.98 -10.66 59.21
N GLY A 406 -23.03 -11.50 58.83
CA GLY A 406 -23.26 -12.93 58.56
C GLY A 406 -23.11 -13.88 59.76
N ALA A 407 -22.88 -13.38 61.00
CA ALA A 407 -22.58 -14.22 62.17
C ALA A 407 -23.65 -14.22 63.29
N GLN A 408 -24.86 -13.86 63.00
CA GLN A 408 -25.95 -13.99 63.98
C GLN A 408 -27.22 -14.52 63.32
N ASN A 409 -27.40 -15.83 63.24
CA ASN A 409 -28.63 -16.56 63.47
C ASN A 409 -28.51 -18.03 63.02
N THR A 410 -27.87 -18.83 63.90
CA THR A 410 -28.20 -20.25 64.00
C THR A 410 -28.15 -20.61 65.47
N GLN A 411 -29.29 -20.58 66.13
CA GLN A 411 -29.61 -21.38 67.34
C GLN A 411 -31.13 -21.51 67.47
N PRO A 412 -31.58 -22.59 68.13
CA PRO A 412 -31.36 -24.02 67.90
C PRO A 412 -32.56 -24.69 67.26
#